data_c2e0ed93d5a22682454ba17ee6f90ec8
#
_entry.id   c2e0ed93d5a22682454ba17ee6f90ec8
#
_cell.length_a   1.000
_cell.length_b   1.000
_cell.length_c   1.000
_cell.angle_alpha   90.00
_cell.angle_beta   90.00
_cell.angle_gamma   90.00
#
_symmetry.space_group_name_H-M   'P 1'
#
loop_
_entity.id
_entity.type
_entity.pdbx_description
1 polymer ?
#
loop_
_entity_poly.entity_id
_entity_poly.type
_entity_poly.pdbx_seq_one_letter_code
_entity_poly.pdbx_strand_id
1 'polypeptide(L)'
;MPDQFQPKPEHKFSFGLWTVGNRGRDPFGDFVREPISPVQIVEMLAEVGAWGVNLHDNDLVPIDATPAERDRIVREFKNACSANGVVVPMATVSLFFHPIFRDGAFTANDPEVRAYAVQKTMRAMNLRAELGARTFVL
;
A
#
# COMPACT_ATOMS: atom_id res chain seq x y z
N MET A 1 0.16 30.46 25.97
CA MET A 1 -0.58 29.15 26.06
C MET A 1 0.14 28.17 25.18
N PRO A 2 0.34 26.92 25.59
CA PRO A 2 0.86 25.93 24.65
C PRO A 2 -0.13 25.84 23.47
N ASP A 3 0.41 25.83 22.27
CA ASP A 3 -0.39 25.72 21.03
C ASP A 3 -1.06 24.35 21.01
N GLN A 4 -2.40 24.32 21.15
CA GLN A 4 -3.18 23.09 21.18
C GLN A 4 -3.13 22.32 19.85
N PHE A 5 -2.63 22.94 18.79
CA PHE A 5 -2.51 22.36 17.45
C PHE A 5 -1.11 21.77 17.17
N GLN A 6 -0.17 21.90 18.11
CA GLN A 6 1.14 21.27 17.97
C GLN A 6 1.01 19.73 17.94
N PRO A 7 1.72 19.07 17.04
CA PRO A 7 1.77 17.59 17.01
C PRO A 7 2.29 17.05 18.34
N LYS A 8 1.70 15.97 18.80
CA LYS A 8 2.10 15.28 20.03
C LYS A 8 2.43 13.80 19.71
N PRO A 9 3.29 13.14 20.48
CA PRO A 9 3.65 11.73 20.26
C PRO A 9 2.47 10.75 20.27
N GLU A 10 1.39 11.10 20.97
CA GLU A 10 0.15 10.31 20.97
C GLU A 10 -0.70 10.46 19.71
N HIS A 11 -0.44 11.47 18.88
CA HIS A 11 -1.10 11.69 17.59
C HIS A 11 -0.48 10.76 16.53
N LYS A 12 -1.08 9.59 16.37
CA LYS A 12 -0.59 8.54 15.45
C LYS A 12 -1.14 8.75 14.06
N PHE A 13 -0.47 9.57 13.27
CA PHE A 13 -0.83 9.77 11.87
C PHE A 13 -0.18 8.72 10.98
N SER A 14 -0.96 8.15 10.06
CA SER A 14 -0.47 7.24 9.01
C SER A 14 -0.94 7.71 7.63
N PHE A 15 -0.14 7.42 6.63
CA PHE A 15 -0.39 7.84 5.24
C PHE A 15 -0.43 6.62 4.33
N GLY A 16 -1.24 6.69 3.28
CA GLY A 16 -1.25 5.64 2.25
C GLY A 16 -0.07 5.78 1.29
N LEU A 17 0.56 4.67 0.91
CA LEU A 17 1.53 4.66 -0.19
C LEU A 17 0.95 5.31 -1.44
N TRP A 18 -0.32 5.02 -1.74
CA TRP A 18 -1.05 5.61 -2.87
C TRP A 18 -1.21 7.12 -2.79
N THR A 19 -1.17 7.71 -1.60
CA THR A 19 -1.30 9.16 -1.42
C THR A 19 0.03 9.85 -1.69
N VAL A 20 1.10 9.39 -1.05
CA VAL A 20 2.45 9.96 -1.19
C VAL A 20 3.03 9.65 -2.56
N GLY A 21 2.86 8.41 -3.03
CA GLY A 21 3.29 7.95 -4.34
C GLY A 21 2.37 8.33 -5.51
N ASN A 22 1.39 9.23 -5.30
CA ASN A 22 0.45 9.62 -6.34
C ASN A 22 1.17 10.34 -7.50
N ARG A 23 1.17 9.70 -8.65
CA ARG A 23 1.83 10.21 -9.85
C ARG A 23 1.05 11.30 -10.59
N GLY A 24 -0.16 11.65 -10.10
CA GLY A 24 -0.99 12.68 -10.71
C GLY A 24 -1.40 12.32 -12.13
N ARG A 25 -2.43 11.51 -12.28
CA ARG A 25 -2.99 11.19 -13.59
C ARG A 25 -4.02 12.22 -13.97
N ASP A 26 -3.82 12.85 -15.13
CA ASP A 26 -4.80 13.68 -15.79
C ASP A 26 -5.84 12.81 -16.53
N PRO A 27 -7.14 13.15 -16.54
CA PRO A 27 -8.14 12.43 -17.33
C PRO A 27 -7.83 12.37 -18.84
N PHE A 28 -7.04 13.30 -19.34
CA PHE A 28 -6.68 13.46 -20.75
C PHE A 28 -5.24 13.04 -21.09
N GLY A 29 -4.47 12.57 -20.12
CA GLY A 29 -3.06 12.25 -20.30
C GLY A 29 -2.52 11.19 -19.36
N ASP A 30 -1.24 10.95 -19.48
CA ASP A 30 -0.49 10.02 -18.65
C ASP A 30 -0.07 10.61 -17.32
N PHE A 31 0.66 9.84 -16.54
CA PHE A 31 1.22 10.28 -15.27
C PHE A 31 2.17 11.47 -15.47
N VAL A 32 2.07 12.46 -14.58
CA VAL A 32 2.85 13.71 -14.66
C VAL A 32 4.02 13.75 -13.68
N ARG A 33 4.14 12.77 -12.78
CA ARG A 33 5.23 12.70 -11.80
C ARG A 33 6.00 11.40 -11.95
N GLU A 34 7.29 11.46 -11.66
CA GLU A 34 8.13 10.27 -11.58
C GLU A 34 7.68 9.38 -10.40
N PRO A 35 7.81 8.05 -10.56
CA PRO A 35 7.46 7.14 -9.48
C PRO A 35 8.44 7.29 -8.31
N ILE A 36 7.90 7.28 -7.10
CA ILE A 36 8.67 7.22 -5.86
C ILE A 36 8.57 5.79 -5.33
N SER A 37 9.70 5.17 -4.99
CA SER A 37 9.68 3.80 -4.47
C SER A 37 9.05 3.72 -3.07
N PRO A 38 8.41 2.61 -2.70
CA PRO A 38 7.87 2.42 -1.35
C PRO A 38 8.89 2.64 -0.23
N VAL A 39 10.16 2.29 -0.45
CA VAL A 39 11.26 2.53 0.50
C VAL A 39 11.48 4.03 0.69
N GLN A 40 11.62 4.78 -0.40
CA GLN A 40 11.76 6.25 -0.33
C GLN A 40 10.57 6.92 0.34
N ILE A 41 9.34 6.42 0.09
CA ILE A 41 8.14 6.95 0.77
C ILE A 41 8.23 6.73 2.29
N VAL A 42 8.69 5.58 2.75
CA VAL A 42 8.89 5.32 4.19
C VAL A 42 9.91 6.29 4.78
N GLU A 43 11.02 6.55 4.10
CA GLU A 43 12.05 7.50 4.53
C GLU A 43 11.47 8.92 4.64
N MET A 44 10.77 9.39 3.60
CA MET A 44 10.10 10.70 3.59
C MET A 44 9.05 10.84 4.71
N LEU A 45 8.30 9.76 4.97
CA LEU A 45 7.30 9.76 6.05
C LEU A 45 7.96 9.85 7.43
N ALA A 46 9.10 9.20 7.63
CA ALA A 46 9.87 9.30 8.86
C ALA A 46 10.40 10.72 9.10
N GLU A 47 10.88 11.40 8.05
CA GLU A 47 11.36 12.78 8.12
C GLU A 47 10.27 13.76 8.62
N VAL A 48 9.01 13.54 8.26
CA VAL A 48 7.88 14.36 8.71
C VAL A 48 7.25 13.86 10.01
N GLY A 49 7.82 12.84 10.65
CA GLY A 49 7.34 12.30 11.93
C GLY A 49 6.05 11.49 11.82
N ALA A 50 5.76 10.91 10.66
CA ALA A 50 4.61 10.02 10.49
C ALA A 50 4.80 8.74 11.33
N TRP A 51 3.74 8.32 12.01
CA TRP A 51 3.75 7.08 12.79
C TRP A 51 3.69 5.83 11.91
N GLY A 52 2.97 5.88 10.80
CA GLY A 52 2.73 4.68 10.01
C GLY A 52 2.46 4.93 8.54
N VAL A 53 2.51 3.83 7.78
CA VAL A 53 2.18 3.79 6.35
C VAL A 53 1.16 2.70 6.08
N ASN A 54 0.14 3.01 5.28
CA ASN A 54 -0.89 2.09 4.83
C ASN A 54 -0.67 1.74 3.35
N LEU A 55 -1.18 0.61 2.90
CA LEU A 55 -1.01 0.21 1.50
C LEU A 55 -2.15 -0.65 0.97
N HIS A 56 -2.40 -0.54 -0.33
CA HIS A 56 -2.95 -1.65 -1.11
C HIS A 56 -1.82 -2.61 -1.44
N ASP A 57 -2.14 -3.87 -1.61
CA ASP A 57 -1.15 -4.88 -2.00
C ASP A 57 -0.33 -4.47 -3.24
N ASN A 58 -0.98 -3.86 -4.23
CA ASN A 58 -0.33 -3.42 -5.46
C ASN A 58 0.47 -2.11 -5.34
N ASP A 59 0.29 -1.33 -4.29
CA ASP A 59 1.15 -0.17 -4.03
C ASP A 59 2.57 -0.60 -3.67
N LEU A 60 2.71 -1.81 -3.12
CA LEU A 60 3.98 -2.38 -2.71
C LEU A 60 4.48 -3.42 -3.70
N VAL A 61 3.65 -4.41 -4.04
CA VAL A 61 4.03 -5.54 -4.89
C VAL A 61 3.27 -5.48 -6.21
N PRO A 62 3.94 -5.32 -7.36
CA PRO A 62 3.29 -5.38 -8.66
C PRO A 62 2.48 -6.67 -8.83
N ILE A 63 1.34 -6.56 -9.53
CA ILE A 63 0.41 -7.69 -9.70
C ILE A 63 1.02 -8.88 -10.46
N ASP A 64 2.01 -8.60 -11.29
CA ASP A 64 2.76 -9.52 -12.15
C ASP A 64 4.13 -9.91 -11.57
N ALA A 65 4.46 -9.46 -10.36
CA ALA A 65 5.72 -9.79 -9.72
C ALA A 65 5.89 -11.30 -9.53
N THR A 66 7.07 -11.80 -9.87
CA THR A 66 7.47 -13.16 -9.54
C THR A 66 7.58 -13.36 -8.02
N PRO A 67 7.51 -14.61 -7.51
CA PRO A 67 7.72 -14.86 -6.08
C PRO A 67 9.03 -14.28 -5.53
N ALA A 68 10.12 -14.40 -6.28
CA ALA A 68 11.44 -13.89 -5.86
C ALA A 68 11.47 -12.35 -5.79
N GLU A 69 10.85 -11.67 -6.76
CA GLU A 69 10.71 -10.22 -6.74
C GLU A 69 9.83 -9.75 -5.58
N ARG A 70 8.69 -10.40 -5.39
CA ARG A 70 7.80 -10.14 -4.26
C ARG A 70 8.57 -10.23 -2.95
N ASP A 71 9.31 -11.31 -2.73
CA ASP A 71 10.04 -11.53 -1.47
C ASP A 71 11.15 -10.52 -1.26
N ARG A 72 11.83 -10.10 -2.34
CA ARG A 72 12.82 -9.02 -2.29
C ARG A 72 12.17 -7.70 -1.90
N ILE A 73 11.10 -7.30 -2.58
CA ILE A 73 10.38 -6.04 -2.35
C ILE A 73 9.87 -5.96 -0.91
N VAL A 74 9.22 -7.02 -0.44
CA VAL A 74 8.66 -7.06 0.92
C VAL A 74 9.76 -6.98 1.98
N ARG A 75 10.88 -7.67 1.77
CA ARG A 75 12.03 -7.61 2.68
C ARG A 75 12.64 -6.20 2.74
N GLU A 76 12.85 -5.55 1.58
CA GLU A 76 13.38 -4.19 1.51
C GLU A 76 12.47 -3.19 2.20
N PHE A 77 11.17 -3.28 1.96
CA PHE A 77 10.17 -2.43 2.60
C PHE A 77 10.12 -2.62 4.13
N LYS A 78 10.12 -3.87 4.60
CA LYS A 78 10.17 -4.18 6.05
C LYS A 78 11.42 -3.61 6.71
N ASN A 79 12.57 -3.73 6.05
CA ASN A 79 13.83 -3.19 6.55
C ASN A 79 13.75 -1.66 6.65
N ALA A 80 13.22 -0.98 5.63
CA ALA A 80 13.03 0.47 5.66
C ALA A 80 12.07 0.89 6.79
N CYS A 81 10.93 0.22 6.94
CA CYS A 81 10.00 0.48 8.04
C CYS A 81 10.68 0.31 9.41
N SER A 82 11.41 -0.78 9.60
CA SER A 82 12.12 -1.06 10.87
C SER A 82 13.22 -0.05 11.16
N ALA A 83 14.02 0.32 10.15
CA ALA A 83 15.11 1.28 10.30
C ALA A 83 14.61 2.70 10.65
N ASN A 84 13.42 3.05 10.19
CA ASN A 84 12.84 4.38 10.36
C ASN A 84 11.76 4.45 11.45
N GLY A 85 11.45 3.37 12.15
CA GLY A 85 10.43 3.33 13.20
C GLY A 85 9.00 3.53 12.68
N VAL A 86 8.77 3.36 11.38
CA VAL A 86 7.44 3.47 10.74
C VAL A 86 6.75 2.12 10.80
N VAL A 87 5.49 2.10 11.23
CA VAL A 87 4.69 0.86 11.32
C VAL A 87 3.71 0.75 10.14
N VAL A 88 3.20 -0.46 9.92
CA VAL A 88 2.12 -0.71 8.96
C VAL A 88 0.83 -1.03 9.72
N PRO A 89 -0.04 -0.07 10.02
CA PRO A 89 -1.24 -0.32 10.81
C PRO A 89 -2.35 -1.03 10.02
N MET A 90 -2.42 -0.77 8.71
CA MET A 90 -3.50 -1.26 7.85
C MET A 90 -2.97 -1.64 6.46
N ALA A 91 -3.50 -2.71 5.92
CA ALA A 91 -3.36 -3.07 4.52
C ALA A 91 -4.74 -3.40 3.91
N THR A 92 -4.84 -3.26 2.61
CA THR A 92 -6.04 -3.58 1.83
C THR A 92 -5.65 -4.27 0.52
N VAL A 93 -6.64 -4.86 -0.15
CA VAL A 93 -6.44 -5.46 -1.48
C VAL A 93 -6.97 -4.52 -2.56
N SER A 94 -6.20 -4.34 -3.64
CA SER A 94 -6.66 -3.60 -4.81
C SER A 94 -7.39 -4.54 -5.79
N LEU A 95 -8.71 -4.42 -5.86
CA LEU A 95 -9.58 -5.19 -6.75
C LEU A 95 -10.30 -4.30 -7.79
N PHE A 96 -9.73 -3.14 -8.11
CA PHE A 96 -10.42 -2.13 -8.93
C PHE A 96 -9.54 -1.42 -9.98
N PHE A 97 -8.24 -1.26 -9.78
CA PHE A 97 -7.39 -0.55 -10.74
C PHE A 97 -6.99 -1.38 -11.95
N HIS A 98 -6.76 -2.67 -11.77
CA HIS A 98 -6.30 -3.51 -12.87
C HIS A 98 -7.46 -3.84 -13.83
N PRO A 99 -7.25 -3.76 -15.16
CA PRO A 99 -8.30 -4.01 -16.17
C PRO A 99 -9.03 -5.35 -16.06
N ILE A 100 -8.44 -6.36 -15.42
CA ILE A 100 -9.09 -7.65 -15.17
C ILE A 100 -10.37 -7.49 -14.33
N PHE A 101 -10.44 -6.46 -13.49
CA PHE A 101 -11.57 -6.18 -12.59
C PHE A 101 -12.58 -5.19 -13.17
N ARG A 102 -12.49 -4.85 -14.47
CA ARG A 102 -13.37 -3.86 -15.11
C ARG A 102 -14.86 -4.22 -15.07
N ASP A 103 -15.19 -5.51 -14.96
CA ASP A 103 -16.56 -6.05 -14.85
C ASP A 103 -16.88 -6.51 -13.40
N GLY A 104 -16.12 -6.02 -12.44
CA GLY A 104 -16.19 -6.44 -11.04
C GLY A 104 -15.07 -7.43 -10.67
N ALA A 105 -14.98 -7.73 -9.39
CA ALA A 105 -14.02 -8.67 -8.84
C ALA A 105 -14.74 -9.93 -8.32
N PHE A 106 -15.24 -9.90 -7.10
CA PHE A 106 -16.06 -10.98 -6.53
C PHE A 106 -17.43 -11.13 -7.22
N THR A 107 -17.88 -10.07 -7.88
CA THR A 107 -19.16 -9.99 -8.59
C THR A 107 -19.02 -10.06 -10.11
N ALA A 108 -17.82 -10.29 -10.63
CA ALA A 108 -17.58 -10.43 -12.07
C ALA A 108 -18.45 -11.54 -12.67
N ASN A 109 -18.92 -11.35 -13.90
CA ASN A 109 -19.67 -12.40 -14.62
C ASN A 109 -18.79 -13.62 -14.90
N ASP A 110 -17.50 -13.41 -15.19
CA ASP A 110 -16.52 -14.45 -15.41
C ASP A 110 -16.13 -15.16 -14.11
N PRO A 111 -16.35 -16.49 -13.99
CA PRO A 111 -15.97 -17.26 -12.80
C PRO A 111 -14.45 -17.31 -12.55
N GLU A 112 -13.62 -17.21 -13.59
CA GLU A 112 -12.16 -17.19 -13.43
C GLU A 112 -11.70 -15.89 -12.79
N VAL A 113 -12.32 -14.75 -13.14
CA VAL A 113 -12.07 -13.46 -12.51
C VAL A 113 -12.48 -13.49 -11.03
N ARG A 114 -13.63 -14.10 -10.70
CA ARG A 114 -14.05 -14.25 -9.29
C ARG A 114 -13.06 -15.11 -8.49
N ALA A 115 -12.62 -16.25 -9.06
CA ALA A 115 -11.64 -17.13 -8.43
C ALA A 115 -10.29 -16.39 -8.22
N TYR A 116 -9.86 -15.64 -9.23
CA TYR A 116 -8.64 -14.82 -9.13
C TYR A 116 -8.77 -13.74 -8.05
N ALA A 117 -9.92 -13.06 -7.94
CA ALA A 117 -10.16 -12.06 -6.90
C ALA A 117 -10.03 -12.67 -5.49
N VAL A 118 -10.59 -13.87 -5.27
CA VAL A 118 -10.44 -14.60 -4.00
C VAL A 118 -8.96 -14.93 -3.74
N GLN A 119 -8.26 -15.50 -4.72
CA GLN A 119 -6.85 -15.83 -4.59
C GLN A 119 -5.99 -14.61 -4.29
N LYS A 120 -6.23 -13.50 -4.98
CA LYS A 120 -5.52 -12.23 -4.77
C LYS A 120 -5.77 -11.68 -3.36
N THR A 121 -7.00 -11.75 -2.89
CA THR A 121 -7.35 -11.36 -1.52
C THR A 121 -6.60 -12.19 -0.48
N MET A 122 -6.55 -13.51 -0.64
CA MET A 122 -5.79 -14.38 0.26
C MET A 122 -4.29 -14.03 0.28
N ARG A 123 -3.70 -13.75 -0.88
CA ARG A 123 -2.31 -13.28 -0.98
C ARG A 123 -2.10 -11.95 -0.26
N ALA A 124 -3.03 -11.00 -0.41
CA ALA A 124 -2.97 -9.71 0.28
C ALA A 124 -3.12 -9.86 1.80
N MET A 125 -3.96 -10.79 2.27
CA MET A 125 -4.07 -11.11 3.70
C MET A 125 -2.77 -11.70 4.26
N ASN A 126 -2.10 -12.58 3.50
CA ASN A 126 -0.79 -13.11 3.89
C ASN A 126 0.28 -12.01 3.94
N LEU A 127 0.30 -11.12 2.94
CA LEU A 127 1.18 -9.96 2.92
C LEU A 127 0.93 -9.05 4.14
N ARG A 128 -0.34 -8.77 4.44
CA ARG A 128 -0.74 -8.01 5.64
C ARG A 128 -0.18 -8.64 6.91
N ALA A 129 -0.31 -9.97 7.07
CA ALA A 129 0.20 -10.68 8.23
C ALA A 129 1.74 -10.61 8.32
N GLU A 130 2.43 -10.76 7.20
CA GLU A 130 3.89 -10.65 7.10
C GLU A 130 4.41 -9.25 7.45
N LEU A 131 3.66 -8.20 7.12
CA LEU A 131 3.97 -6.81 7.45
C LEU A 131 3.59 -6.43 8.90
N GLY A 132 2.90 -7.31 9.63
CA GLY A 132 2.45 -7.07 11.00
C GLY A 132 1.26 -6.11 11.11
N ALA A 133 0.56 -5.83 10.02
CA ALA A 133 -0.59 -4.95 10.03
C ALA A 133 -1.76 -5.59 10.80
N ARG A 134 -2.42 -4.80 11.65
CA ARG A 134 -3.53 -5.30 12.49
C ARG A 134 -4.87 -5.28 11.76
N THR A 135 -5.06 -4.32 10.87
CA THR A 135 -6.31 -4.13 10.13
C THR A 135 -6.12 -4.58 8.68
N PHE A 136 -7.11 -5.29 8.17
CA PHE A 136 -7.26 -5.59 6.75
C PHE A 136 -8.61 -5.09 6.26
N VAL A 137 -8.60 -4.36 5.15
CA VAL A 137 -9.81 -3.78 4.55
C VAL A 137 -10.07 -4.44 3.19
N LEU A 138 -11.33 -4.77 2.92
CA LEU A 138 -11.86 -5.25 1.65
C LEU A 138 -12.69 -4.19 0.98
#